data_246bc22a2504755bb68fec6eca4fc880
#
_entry.id   246bc22a2504755bb68fec6eca4fc880
#
_cell.length_a   1.000
_cell.length_b   1.000
_cell.length_c   1.000
_cell.angle_alpha   90.00
_cell.angle_beta   90.00
_cell.angle_gamma   90.00
#
_symmetry.space_group_name_H-M   'P 1'
#
loop_
_entity.id
_entity.type
_entity.pdbx_description
1 polymer ?
#
loop_
_entity_poly.entity_id
_entity_poly.type
_entity_poly.pdbx_seq_one_letter_code
_entity_poly.pdbx_strand_id
1 'polypeptide(L)'
;MAASIGGTRGLGGFAVKLSEFDALSFDCYGTLIDWESGIWTALQPLARRSRTAISRDPTLEAFARLEARQQQATPDMAYPDVLAAVHRQLAVEWNVEADPAEDAAFGGSIAAWPPFPDTVEALRYLKQHFHLAILSNVDRASFQATNQALDVAFDAIYTAQDIGSYKPDRRNFAYLIDRMAEQGVPKRKILHVAQSLFHDHVPAQAIGLTSAWIDRRHETGGSGATAPVAAGVHYDFRFLSLGALAAAHRSGSDVG
;
A
#
# COMPACT_ATOMS: atom_id res chain seq x y z
N MET A 1 -29.87 -10.54 -3.88
CA MET A 1 -29.93 -10.80 -2.41
C MET A 1 -28.76 -10.09 -1.79
N ALA A 2 -29.00 -9.01 -1.03
CA ALA A 2 -27.96 -8.23 -0.39
C ALA A 2 -27.48 -9.00 0.86
N ALA A 3 -26.22 -9.38 0.89
CA ALA A 3 -25.58 -9.96 2.07
C ALA A 3 -25.23 -8.82 3.03
N SER A 4 -26.00 -8.74 4.12
CA SER A 4 -25.71 -7.91 5.28
C SER A 4 -24.44 -8.45 5.95
N ILE A 5 -23.36 -7.68 5.96
CA ILE A 5 -22.15 -7.98 6.73
C ILE A 5 -22.18 -7.10 7.97
N GLY A 6 -22.24 -7.77 9.13
CA GLY A 6 -22.43 -7.19 10.44
C GLY A 6 -21.30 -6.25 10.85
N GLY A 7 -21.66 -5.00 11.12
CA GLY A 7 -20.81 -4.06 11.83
C GLY A 7 -20.72 -4.45 13.30
N THR A 8 -19.53 -4.60 13.83
CA THR A 8 -19.29 -4.73 15.27
C THR A 8 -19.54 -3.37 15.94
N ARG A 9 -20.61 -3.29 16.71
CA ARG A 9 -20.93 -2.11 17.52
C ARG A 9 -19.88 -1.95 18.63
N GLY A 10 -19.05 -0.93 18.51
CA GLY A 10 -18.35 -0.35 19.64
C GLY A 10 -19.33 0.43 20.52
N LEU A 11 -19.17 0.36 21.81
CA LEU A 11 -20.00 1.00 22.82
C LEU A 11 -20.07 2.53 22.62
N GLY A 12 -21.19 3.04 22.14
CA GLY A 12 -21.62 4.43 22.36
C GLY A 12 -20.97 5.54 21.52
N GLY A 13 -20.30 5.25 20.39
CA GLY A 13 -19.77 6.26 19.48
C GLY A 13 -20.68 6.48 18.28
N PHE A 14 -20.90 7.75 17.90
CA PHE A 14 -21.47 8.10 16.59
C PHE A 14 -20.62 7.48 15.50
N ALA A 15 -21.22 6.90 14.44
CA ALA A 15 -20.50 6.42 13.30
C ALA A 15 -19.70 7.58 12.69
N VAL A 16 -18.38 7.44 12.56
CA VAL A 16 -17.51 8.44 11.96
C VAL A 16 -17.84 8.56 10.47
N LYS A 17 -17.94 9.79 9.96
CA LYS A 17 -18.30 10.06 8.56
C LYS A 17 -17.09 10.46 7.73
N LEU A 18 -17.07 10.08 6.45
CA LEU A 18 -16.01 10.50 5.53
C LEU A 18 -15.88 12.02 5.44
N SER A 19 -17.00 12.76 5.56
CA SER A 19 -17.03 14.22 5.56
C SER A 19 -16.42 14.88 6.81
N GLU A 20 -16.06 14.12 7.84
CA GLU A 20 -15.42 14.65 9.05
C GLU A 20 -13.90 14.83 8.90
N PHE A 21 -13.30 14.23 7.86
CA PHE A 21 -11.88 14.34 7.59
C PHE A 21 -11.56 15.52 6.70
N ASP A 22 -10.38 16.10 6.91
CA ASP A 22 -9.83 17.19 6.11
C ASP A 22 -8.71 16.68 5.19
N ALA A 23 -8.13 15.51 5.52
CA ALA A 23 -7.05 14.91 4.75
C ALA A 23 -7.18 13.39 4.62
N LEU A 24 -6.72 12.88 3.48
CA LEU A 24 -6.50 11.46 3.22
C LEU A 24 -5.00 11.20 3.10
N SER A 25 -4.46 10.31 3.93
CA SER A 25 -3.11 9.80 3.75
C SER A 25 -3.17 8.43 3.11
N PHE A 26 -2.44 8.22 2.02
CA PHE A 26 -2.47 6.98 1.24
C PHE A 26 -1.20 6.18 1.41
N ASP A 27 -1.33 4.87 1.59
CA ASP A 27 -0.37 3.93 1.07
C ASP A 27 -0.42 3.94 -0.47
N CYS A 28 0.68 3.58 -1.13
CA CYS A 28 0.76 3.65 -2.59
C CYS A 28 0.64 2.27 -3.26
N TYR A 29 1.58 1.37 -2.98
CA TYR A 29 1.71 0.10 -3.70
C TYR A 29 0.80 -0.98 -3.11
N GLY A 30 -0.12 -1.49 -3.93
CA GLY A 30 -1.22 -2.35 -3.52
C GLY A 30 -2.51 -1.56 -3.22
N THR A 31 -2.41 -0.26 -2.97
CA THR A 31 -3.55 0.64 -2.73
C THR A 31 -3.94 1.42 -3.98
N LEU A 32 -2.98 2.17 -4.53
CA LEU A 32 -3.12 3.02 -5.72
C LEU A 32 -2.54 2.35 -6.97
N ILE A 33 -1.44 1.62 -6.81
CA ILE A 33 -0.69 0.93 -7.86
C ILE A 33 -0.90 -0.58 -7.75
N ASP A 34 -1.24 -1.22 -8.86
CA ASP A 34 -1.31 -2.69 -8.97
C ASP A 34 0.10 -3.30 -9.03
N TRP A 35 0.75 -3.26 -7.88
CA TRP A 35 2.11 -3.73 -7.73
C TRP A 35 2.24 -5.25 -7.91
N GLU A 36 1.21 -6.04 -7.57
CA GLU A 36 1.23 -7.49 -7.77
C GLU A 36 1.35 -7.86 -9.25
N SER A 37 0.61 -7.17 -10.12
CA SER A 37 0.75 -7.32 -11.56
C SER A 37 2.08 -6.80 -12.08
N GLY A 38 2.58 -5.70 -11.51
CA GLY A 38 3.90 -5.14 -11.79
C GLY A 38 5.02 -6.12 -11.45
N ILE A 39 5.06 -6.63 -10.22
CA ILE A 39 6.01 -7.63 -9.73
C ILE A 39 5.96 -8.89 -10.60
N TRP A 40 4.77 -9.45 -10.81
CA TRP A 40 4.60 -10.66 -11.60
C TRP A 40 5.12 -10.50 -13.03
N THR A 41 4.82 -9.36 -13.66
CA THR A 41 5.33 -9.05 -15.01
C THR A 41 6.83 -8.91 -15.03
N ALA A 42 7.41 -8.21 -14.07
CA ALA A 42 8.85 -7.98 -14.00
C ALA A 42 9.65 -9.26 -13.66
N LEU A 43 9.03 -10.23 -12.97
CA LEU A 43 9.65 -11.54 -12.67
C LEU A 43 9.60 -12.55 -13.83
N GLN A 44 8.89 -12.25 -14.94
CA GLN A 44 8.74 -13.22 -16.03
C GLN A 44 10.08 -13.63 -16.70
N PRO A 45 11.09 -12.76 -16.87
CA PRO A 45 12.39 -13.18 -17.37
C PRO A 45 13.02 -14.29 -16.51
N LEU A 46 13.04 -14.10 -15.19
CA LEU A 46 13.56 -15.08 -14.24
C LEU A 46 12.72 -16.37 -14.23
N ALA A 47 11.39 -16.24 -14.19
CA ALA A 47 10.47 -17.39 -14.14
C ALA A 47 10.62 -18.31 -15.35
N ARG A 48 10.85 -17.76 -16.55
CA ARG A 48 11.07 -18.53 -17.81
C ARG A 48 12.37 -19.35 -17.80
N ARG A 49 13.34 -18.99 -16.98
CA ARG A 49 14.61 -19.70 -16.83
C ARG A 49 14.53 -20.86 -15.83
N SER A 50 13.49 -20.89 -15.00
CA SER A 50 13.26 -21.99 -14.06
C SER A 50 12.90 -23.29 -14.81
N ARG A 51 13.42 -24.41 -14.29
CA ARG A 51 13.09 -25.76 -14.79
C ARG A 51 11.73 -26.26 -14.31
N THR A 52 11.16 -25.60 -13.31
CA THR A 52 9.84 -25.90 -12.76
C THR A 52 8.86 -24.80 -13.14
N ALA A 53 7.59 -25.15 -13.28
CA ALA A 53 6.54 -24.15 -13.52
C ALA A 53 6.41 -23.22 -12.33
N ILE A 54 6.56 -21.93 -12.58
CA ILE A 54 6.38 -20.87 -11.59
C ILE A 54 4.98 -20.29 -11.73
N SER A 55 4.22 -20.24 -10.65
CA SER A 55 2.86 -19.73 -10.62
C SER A 55 2.76 -18.43 -9.81
N ARG A 56 1.77 -17.59 -10.13
CA ARG A 56 1.66 -16.20 -9.64
C ARG A 56 1.54 -16.12 -8.11
N ASP A 57 0.53 -16.77 -7.52
CA ASP A 57 0.24 -16.57 -6.09
C ASP A 57 1.36 -17.07 -5.17
N PRO A 58 1.94 -18.28 -5.34
CA PRO A 58 3.11 -18.68 -4.57
C PRO A 58 4.32 -17.75 -4.76
N THR A 59 4.48 -17.16 -5.95
CA THR A 59 5.54 -16.17 -6.20
C THR A 59 5.33 -14.90 -5.40
N LEU A 60 4.11 -14.36 -5.37
CA LEU A 60 3.78 -13.16 -4.60
C LEU A 60 3.95 -13.40 -3.09
N GLU A 61 3.58 -14.56 -2.59
CA GLU A 61 3.81 -14.95 -1.19
C GLU A 61 5.30 -15.08 -0.86
N ALA A 62 6.10 -15.68 -1.76
CA ALA A 62 7.55 -15.76 -1.60
C ALA A 62 8.19 -14.36 -1.64
N PHE A 63 7.75 -13.50 -2.55
CA PHE A 63 8.16 -12.10 -2.63
C PHE A 63 7.88 -11.38 -1.30
N ALA A 64 6.65 -11.41 -0.79
CA ALA A 64 6.25 -10.77 0.46
C ALA A 64 7.14 -11.18 1.63
N ARG A 65 7.43 -12.47 1.74
CA ARG A 65 8.29 -13.04 2.80
C ARG A 65 9.73 -12.55 2.69
N LEU A 66 10.28 -12.53 1.49
CA LEU A 66 11.66 -12.13 1.23
C LEU A 66 11.84 -10.62 1.39
N GLU A 67 10.89 -9.83 0.88
CA GLU A 67 10.89 -8.38 1.01
C GLU A 67 10.83 -7.94 2.48
N ALA A 68 9.88 -8.47 3.26
CA ALA A 68 9.76 -8.13 4.68
C ALA A 68 11.04 -8.48 5.45
N ARG A 69 11.66 -9.66 5.16
CA ARG A 69 12.94 -10.04 5.75
C ARG A 69 14.06 -9.09 5.36
N GLN A 70 14.12 -8.68 4.08
CA GLN A 70 15.17 -7.78 3.59
C GLN A 70 15.03 -6.38 4.22
N GLN A 71 13.83 -5.83 4.26
CA GLN A 71 13.56 -4.52 4.89
C GLN A 71 13.90 -4.53 6.39
N GLN A 72 13.63 -5.64 7.09
CA GLN A 72 13.99 -5.77 8.50
C GLN A 72 15.51 -5.87 8.71
N ALA A 73 16.21 -6.57 7.82
CA ALA A 73 17.67 -6.74 7.91
C ALA A 73 18.46 -5.49 7.52
N THR A 74 17.91 -4.67 6.64
CA THR A 74 18.57 -3.48 6.07
C THR A 74 17.59 -2.31 6.00
N PRO A 75 17.17 -1.73 7.14
CA PRO A 75 16.11 -0.72 7.19
C PRO A 75 16.44 0.59 6.45
N ASP A 76 17.72 0.86 6.20
CA ASP A 76 18.18 2.04 5.48
C ASP A 76 18.47 1.79 3.99
N MET A 77 18.28 0.56 3.49
CA MET A 77 18.50 0.21 2.09
C MET A 77 17.45 0.89 1.20
N ALA A 78 17.86 1.45 0.06
CA ALA A 78 16.92 2.02 -0.89
C ALA A 78 16.02 0.92 -1.49
N TYR A 79 14.76 1.25 -1.78
CA TYR A 79 13.79 0.24 -2.19
C TYR A 79 14.15 -0.50 -3.50
N PRO A 80 14.73 0.15 -4.54
CA PRO A 80 15.25 -0.57 -5.70
C PRO A 80 16.30 -1.64 -5.36
N ASP A 81 17.16 -1.36 -4.35
CA ASP A 81 18.18 -2.32 -3.92
C ASP A 81 17.54 -3.46 -3.11
N VAL A 82 16.50 -3.18 -2.33
CA VAL A 82 15.67 -4.22 -1.67
C VAL A 82 15.08 -5.15 -2.72
N LEU A 83 14.48 -4.61 -3.78
CA LEU A 83 13.91 -5.40 -4.87
C LEU A 83 14.96 -6.24 -5.59
N ALA A 84 16.12 -5.66 -5.89
CA ALA A 84 17.24 -6.39 -6.52
C ALA A 84 17.73 -7.55 -5.64
N ALA A 85 17.80 -7.33 -4.32
CA ALA A 85 18.16 -8.39 -3.37
C ALA A 85 17.09 -9.49 -3.30
N VAL A 86 15.81 -9.13 -3.33
CA VAL A 86 14.68 -10.08 -3.35
C VAL A 86 14.68 -10.89 -4.65
N HIS A 87 14.94 -10.26 -5.81
CA HIS A 87 15.04 -10.95 -7.10
C HIS A 87 16.14 -12.02 -7.06
N ARG A 88 17.32 -11.69 -6.53
CA ARG A 88 18.42 -12.64 -6.36
C ARG A 88 18.05 -13.80 -5.42
N GLN A 89 17.32 -13.52 -4.33
CA GLN A 89 16.87 -14.56 -3.42
C GLN A 89 15.83 -15.48 -4.07
N LEU A 90 14.93 -14.95 -4.91
CA LEU A 90 13.99 -15.75 -5.71
C LEU A 90 14.74 -16.62 -6.74
N ALA A 91 15.80 -16.10 -7.38
CA ALA A 91 16.62 -16.88 -8.29
C ALA A 91 17.23 -18.11 -7.59
N VAL A 92 17.72 -17.93 -6.36
CA VAL A 92 18.23 -19.04 -5.54
C VAL A 92 17.11 -20.05 -5.21
N GLU A 93 15.95 -19.60 -4.77
CA GLU A 93 14.82 -20.49 -4.45
C GLU A 93 14.31 -21.27 -5.66
N TRP A 94 14.38 -20.68 -6.86
CA TRP A 94 13.98 -21.31 -8.11
C TRP A 94 15.09 -22.11 -8.78
N ASN A 95 16.26 -22.18 -8.15
CA ASN A 95 17.45 -22.84 -8.68
C ASN A 95 17.82 -22.32 -10.09
N VAL A 96 17.79 -20.99 -10.25
CA VAL A 96 18.19 -20.24 -11.44
C VAL A 96 19.46 -19.48 -11.12
N GLU A 97 20.42 -19.46 -12.06
CA GLU A 97 21.63 -18.64 -11.91
C GLU A 97 21.26 -17.16 -11.83
N ALA A 98 21.76 -16.47 -10.80
CA ALA A 98 21.52 -15.04 -10.61
C ALA A 98 22.25 -14.22 -11.70
N ASP A 99 21.56 -13.20 -12.23
CA ASP A 99 22.13 -12.24 -13.17
C ASP A 99 22.02 -10.83 -12.56
N PRO A 100 23.15 -10.17 -12.25
CA PRO A 100 23.14 -8.83 -11.68
C PRO A 100 22.41 -7.79 -12.55
N ALA A 101 22.39 -7.96 -13.88
CA ALA A 101 21.66 -7.06 -14.76
C ALA A 101 20.14 -7.25 -14.64
N GLU A 102 19.67 -8.49 -14.51
CA GLU A 102 18.25 -8.78 -14.22
C GLU A 102 17.85 -8.32 -12.81
N ASP A 103 18.73 -8.49 -11.81
CA ASP A 103 18.50 -7.97 -10.45
C ASP A 103 18.28 -6.46 -10.48
N ALA A 104 19.17 -5.71 -11.17
CA ALA A 104 19.05 -4.27 -11.30
C ALA A 104 17.82 -3.85 -12.12
N ALA A 105 17.49 -4.58 -13.19
CA ALA A 105 16.29 -4.34 -13.98
C ALA A 105 15.01 -4.55 -13.16
N PHE A 106 14.96 -5.57 -12.32
CA PHE A 106 13.84 -5.79 -11.40
C PHE A 106 13.73 -4.66 -10.36
N GLY A 107 14.87 -4.22 -9.79
CA GLY A 107 14.92 -3.06 -8.91
C GLY A 107 14.36 -1.79 -9.53
N GLY A 108 14.66 -1.55 -10.82
CA GLY A 108 14.16 -0.40 -11.58
C GLY A 108 12.74 -0.54 -12.13
N SER A 109 12.08 -1.69 -11.95
CA SER A 109 10.77 -1.97 -12.58
C SER A 109 9.60 -1.16 -12.03
N ILE A 110 9.75 -0.53 -10.87
CA ILE A 110 8.69 0.21 -10.16
C ILE A 110 7.99 1.24 -11.04
N ALA A 111 8.75 1.95 -11.88
CA ALA A 111 8.24 2.97 -12.79
C ALA A 111 7.22 2.44 -13.82
N ALA A 112 7.23 1.13 -14.08
CA ALA A 112 6.36 0.48 -15.04
C ALA A 112 5.12 -0.20 -14.38
N TRP A 113 5.00 -0.14 -13.05
CA TRP A 113 3.86 -0.75 -12.37
C TRP A 113 2.60 0.12 -12.58
N PRO A 114 1.49 -0.47 -13.07
CA PRO A 114 0.33 0.32 -13.45
C PRO A 114 -0.50 0.76 -12.23
N PRO A 115 -1.18 1.91 -12.28
CA PRO A 115 -2.24 2.21 -11.34
C PRO A 115 -3.42 1.22 -11.53
N PHE A 116 -4.19 0.98 -10.46
CA PHE A 116 -5.48 0.31 -10.63
C PHE A 116 -6.39 1.14 -11.53
N PRO A 117 -7.31 0.51 -12.28
CA PRO A 117 -8.15 1.20 -13.26
C PRO A 117 -9.00 2.35 -12.71
N ASP A 118 -9.38 2.27 -11.43
CA ASP A 118 -10.20 3.26 -10.74
C ASP A 118 -9.39 4.39 -10.07
N THR A 119 -8.06 4.25 -9.95
CA THR A 119 -7.24 5.11 -9.09
C THR A 119 -7.20 6.55 -9.56
N VAL A 120 -6.87 6.78 -10.82
CA VAL A 120 -6.63 8.15 -11.33
C VAL A 120 -7.88 9.01 -11.24
N GLU A 121 -9.04 8.47 -11.66
CA GLU A 121 -10.30 9.20 -11.58
C GLU A 121 -10.72 9.47 -10.14
N ALA A 122 -10.57 8.47 -9.25
CA ALA A 122 -10.88 8.62 -7.84
C ALA A 122 -10.00 9.67 -7.17
N LEU A 123 -8.68 9.66 -7.42
CA LEU A 123 -7.75 10.66 -6.89
C LEU A 123 -8.07 12.08 -7.36
N ARG A 124 -8.41 12.26 -8.64
CA ARG A 124 -8.81 13.58 -9.18
C ARG A 124 -10.05 14.13 -8.48
N TYR A 125 -11.02 13.27 -8.19
CA TYR A 125 -12.20 13.65 -7.41
C TYR A 125 -11.84 13.98 -5.96
N LEU A 126 -11.13 13.09 -5.27
CA LEU A 126 -10.77 13.26 -3.87
C LEU A 126 -9.90 14.50 -3.62
N LYS A 127 -9.03 14.85 -4.57
CA LYS A 127 -8.20 16.05 -4.51
C LYS A 127 -9.00 17.36 -4.44
N GLN A 128 -10.22 17.37 -4.92
CA GLN A 128 -11.09 18.56 -4.86
C GLN A 128 -11.71 18.77 -3.47
N HIS A 129 -11.63 17.75 -2.59
CA HIS A 129 -12.32 17.73 -1.30
C HIS A 129 -11.38 17.56 -0.11
N PHE A 130 -10.18 17.00 -0.33
CA PHE A 130 -9.24 16.63 0.73
C PHE A 130 -7.83 17.10 0.42
N HIS A 131 -7.07 17.34 1.47
CA HIS A 131 -5.62 17.37 1.42
C HIS A 131 -5.10 15.94 1.22
N LEU A 132 -4.38 15.66 0.14
CA LEU A 132 -3.89 14.33 -0.16
C LEU A 132 -2.42 14.17 0.21
N ALA A 133 -2.11 13.20 1.05
CA ALA A 133 -0.75 12.86 1.45
C ALA A 133 -0.40 11.41 1.07
N ILE A 134 0.87 11.16 0.79
CA ILE A 134 1.42 9.81 0.61
C ILE A 134 2.25 9.43 1.83
N LEU A 135 2.11 8.16 2.27
CA LEU A 135 3.00 7.49 3.22
C LEU A 135 3.41 6.14 2.63
N SER A 136 4.59 6.04 2.04
CA SER A 136 4.97 4.89 1.23
C SER A 136 6.34 4.31 1.59
N ASN A 137 6.43 2.96 1.52
CA ASN A 137 7.63 2.17 1.77
C ASN A 137 8.60 2.17 0.56
N VAL A 138 8.90 3.34 -0.01
CA VAL A 138 9.82 3.49 -1.14
C VAL A 138 10.77 4.66 -0.93
N ASP A 139 11.70 4.85 -1.84
CA ASP A 139 12.51 6.05 -1.96
C ASP A 139 11.81 7.13 -2.80
N ARG A 140 12.33 8.37 -2.74
CA ARG A 140 11.75 9.53 -3.45
C ARG A 140 11.75 9.37 -4.96
N ALA A 141 12.83 8.80 -5.52
CA ALA A 141 12.95 8.67 -6.98
C ALA A 141 11.94 7.65 -7.52
N SER A 142 11.76 6.53 -6.84
CA SER A 142 10.75 5.52 -7.16
C SER A 142 9.34 6.10 -7.10
N PHE A 143 9.01 6.85 -6.04
CA PHE A 143 7.70 7.50 -5.95
C PHE A 143 7.50 8.57 -7.03
N GLN A 144 8.52 9.38 -7.32
CA GLN A 144 8.43 10.40 -8.36
C GLN A 144 8.11 9.79 -9.74
N ALA A 145 8.73 8.65 -10.08
CA ALA A 145 8.42 7.93 -11.31
C ALA A 145 6.97 7.42 -11.33
N THR A 146 6.52 6.81 -10.23
CA THR A 146 5.13 6.32 -10.07
C THR A 146 4.11 7.45 -10.13
N ASN A 147 4.41 8.61 -9.56
CA ASN A 147 3.48 9.75 -9.50
C ASN A 147 3.11 10.30 -10.88
N GLN A 148 3.96 10.08 -11.89
CA GLN A 148 3.62 10.44 -13.28
C GLN A 148 2.39 9.67 -13.79
N ALA A 149 2.25 8.40 -13.38
CA ALA A 149 1.10 7.57 -13.76
C ALA A 149 -0.16 7.86 -12.93
N LEU A 150 -0.01 8.38 -11.70
CA LEU A 150 -1.14 8.76 -10.84
C LEU A 150 -1.80 10.07 -11.27
N ASP A 151 -1.09 10.94 -11.99
CA ASP A 151 -1.59 12.17 -12.60
C ASP A 151 -2.38 13.08 -11.62
N VAL A 152 -1.86 13.22 -10.41
CA VAL A 152 -2.40 14.10 -9.37
C VAL A 152 -1.26 14.74 -8.57
N ALA A 153 -1.45 16.00 -8.18
CA ALA A 153 -0.54 16.68 -7.27
C ALA A 153 -0.91 16.37 -5.82
N PHE A 154 -0.11 15.54 -5.16
CA PHE A 154 -0.23 15.34 -3.72
C PHE A 154 0.27 16.59 -2.98
N ASP A 155 -0.38 16.94 -1.86
CA ASP A 155 -0.01 18.07 -1.02
C ASP A 155 1.21 17.75 -0.15
N ALA A 156 1.39 16.46 0.17
CA ALA A 156 2.52 15.98 0.93
C ALA A 156 2.93 14.57 0.47
N ILE A 157 4.22 14.30 0.46
CA ILE A 157 4.78 12.99 0.10
C ILE A 157 5.81 12.63 1.16
N TYR A 158 5.57 11.52 1.86
CA TYR A 158 6.45 10.98 2.89
C TYR A 158 6.86 9.56 2.51
N THR A 159 8.16 9.38 2.28
CA THR A 159 8.73 8.10 1.87
C THR A 159 9.53 7.47 3.01
N ALA A 160 9.77 6.15 2.92
CA ALA A 160 10.66 5.48 3.86
C ALA A 160 12.05 6.12 3.90
N GLN A 161 12.54 6.65 2.77
CA GLN A 161 13.80 7.38 2.69
C GLN A 161 13.78 8.69 3.50
N ASP A 162 12.65 9.42 3.52
CA ASP A 162 12.52 10.65 4.32
C ASP A 162 12.55 10.37 5.82
N ILE A 163 11.97 9.23 6.21
CA ILE A 163 11.73 8.84 7.58
C ILE A 163 12.90 8.03 8.17
N GLY A 164 13.67 7.34 7.31
CA GLY A 164 14.70 6.39 7.71
C GLY A 164 14.10 5.11 8.31
N SER A 165 12.94 4.67 7.80
CA SER A 165 12.21 3.53 8.35
C SER A 165 11.15 3.03 7.39
N TYR A 166 10.95 1.72 7.33
CA TYR A 166 9.85 1.05 6.63
C TYR A 166 8.64 0.81 7.54
N LYS A 167 7.41 0.97 7.03
CA LYS A 167 6.21 0.44 7.68
C LYS A 167 6.35 -1.09 7.83
N PRO A 168 5.92 -1.71 8.92
CA PRO A 168 4.97 -1.23 9.93
C PRO A 168 5.58 -0.50 11.13
N ASP A 169 6.83 -0.06 11.09
CA ASP A 169 7.40 0.73 12.19
C ASP A 169 6.54 1.97 12.46
N ARG A 170 6.17 2.16 13.73
CA ARG A 170 5.29 3.27 14.16
C ARG A 170 5.90 4.65 13.92
N ARG A 171 7.23 4.75 13.75
CA ARG A 171 7.92 6.01 13.40
C ARG A 171 7.34 6.62 12.12
N ASN A 172 6.94 5.79 11.16
CA ASN A 172 6.36 6.26 9.90
C ASN A 172 5.04 7.03 10.15
N PHE A 173 4.20 6.50 11.00
CA PHE A 173 2.91 7.12 11.33
C PHE A 173 3.06 8.31 12.27
N ALA A 174 3.99 8.28 13.21
CA ALA A 174 4.32 9.44 14.04
C ALA A 174 4.80 10.61 13.17
N TYR A 175 5.72 10.32 12.23
CA TYR A 175 6.20 11.32 11.27
C TYR A 175 5.06 11.92 10.43
N LEU A 176 4.19 11.07 9.87
CA LEU A 176 3.01 11.54 9.13
C LEU A 176 2.17 12.50 9.98
N ILE A 177 1.82 12.10 11.21
CA ILE A 177 0.95 12.90 12.10
C ILE A 177 1.60 14.24 12.43
N ASP A 178 2.90 14.25 12.77
CA ASP A 178 3.63 15.47 13.12
C ASP A 178 3.70 16.42 11.91
N ARG A 179 4.05 15.93 10.73
CA ARG A 179 4.12 16.74 9.50
C ARG A 179 2.76 17.30 9.08
N MET A 180 1.69 16.49 9.21
CA MET A 180 0.33 16.95 8.93
C MET A 180 -0.14 18.00 9.95
N ALA A 181 0.20 17.83 11.22
CA ALA A 181 -0.10 18.81 12.26
C ALA A 181 0.58 20.17 12.01
N GLU A 182 1.83 20.18 11.52
CA GLU A 182 2.53 21.41 11.10
C GLU A 182 1.83 22.13 9.95
N GLN A 183 1.08 21.40 9.12
CA GLN A 183 0.25 21.93 8.03
C GLN A 183 -1.18 22.28 8.48
N GLY A 184 -1.46 22.22 9.81
CA GLY A 184 -2.76 22.55 10.38
C GLY A 184 -3.78 21.42 10.37
N VAL A 185 -3.39 20.21 9.98
CA VAL A 185 -4.29 19.03 9.96
C VAL A 185 -4.02 18.15 11.19
N PRO A 186 -4.85 18.21 12.23
CA PRO A 186 -4.67 17.38 13.42
C PRO A 186 -5.01 15.92 13.15
N LYS A 187 -4.41 14.98 13.90
CA LYS A 187 -4.56 13.52 13.74
C LYS A 187 -6.02 13.07 13.54
N ARG A 188 -6.97 13.63 14.33
CA ARG A 188 -8.40 13.29 14.25
C ARG A 188 -9.06 13.64 12.90
N LYS A 189 -8.38 14.44 12.08
CA LYS A 189 -8.84 14.91 10.77
C LYS A 189 -8.15 14.18 9.62
N ILE A 190 -7.32 13.18 9.92
CA ILE A 190 -6.62 12.35 8.94
C ILE A 190 -7.33 10.99 8.86
N LEU A 191 -7.72 10.57 7.66
CA LEU A 191 -8.11 9.20 7.34
C LEU A 191 -6.96 8.52 6.58
N HIS A 192 -6.40 7.45 7.15
CA HIS A 192 -5.37 6.67 6.47
C HIS A 192 -6.01 5.60 5.58
N VAL A 193 -5.70 5.62 4.29
CA VAL A 193 -6.32 4.78 3.26
C VAL A 193 -5.29 3.79 2.73
N ALA A 194 -5.49 2.50 2.95
CA ALA A 194 -4.49 1.48 2.61
C ALA A 194 -5.11 0.10 2.32
N GLN A 195 -4.39 -0.69 1.51
CA GLN A 195 -4.71 -2.11 1.29
C GLN A 195 -4.05 -3.00 2.35
N SER A 196 -2.83 -2.70 2.79
CA SER A 196 -2.04 -3.59 3.63
C SER A 196 -2.52 -3.60 5.07
N LEU A 197 -3.12 -4.71 5.51
CA LEU A 197 -3.45 -4.89 6.93
C LEU A 197 -2.19 -4.88 7.80
N PHE A 198 -1.10 -5.49 7.32
CA PHE A 198 0.16 -5.62 8.07
C PHE A 198 0.92 -4.29 8.18
N HIS A 199 1.19 -3.64 7.05
CA HIS A 199 2.03 -2.44 7.02
C HIS A 199 1.32 -1.20 7.53
N ASP A 200 -0.03 -1.15 7.41
CA ASP A 200 -0.80 0.08 7.60
C ASP A 200 -1.82 -0.01 8.73
N HIS A 201 -2.74 -0.97 8.70
CA HIS A 201 -3.85 -1.00 9.65
C HIS A 201 -3.43 -1.44 11.06
N VAL A 202 -2.50 -2.39 11.18
CA VAL A 202 -1.94 -2.78 12.49
C VAL A 202 -1.28 -1.60 13.21
N PRO A 203 -0.33 -0.86 12.61
CA PRO A 203 0.24 0.31 13.27
C PRO A 203 -0.74 1.48 13.42
N ALA A 204 -1.67 1.72 12.47
CA ALA A 204 -2.70 2.75 12.58
C ALA A 204 -3.61 2.49 13.81
N GLN A 205 -4.09 1.26 13.96
CA GLN A 205 -4.86 0.84 15.13
C GLN A 205 -4.08 1.07 16.44
N ALA A 206 -2.80 0.70 16.47
CA ALA A 206 -1.96 0.81 17.66
C ALA A 206 -1.75 2.24 18.15
N ILE A 207 -1.88 3.24 17.26
CA ILE A 207 -1.76 4.67 17.60
C ILE A 207 -3.09 5.40 17.58
N GLY A 208 -4.21 4.71 17.33
CA GLY A 208 -5.54 5.29 17.23
C GLY A 208 -5.69 6.29 16.09
N LEU A 209 -5.14 5.97 14.91
CA LEU A 209 -5.36 6.69 13.66
C LEU A 209 -6.52 6.01 12.92
N THR A 210 -7.53 6.78 12.55
CA THR A 210 -8.68 6.28 11.77
C THR A 210 -8.24 5.79 10.41
N SER A 211 -8.73 4.63 9.99
CA SER A 211 -8.27 4.01 8.76
C SER A 211 -9.39 3.40 7.91
N ALA A 212 -9.19 3.45 6.60
CA ALA A 212 -10.04 2.85 5.58
C ALA A 212 -9.28 1.75 4.82
N TRP A 213 -9.78 0.53 4.91
CA TRP A 213 -9.22 -0.61 4.20
C TRP A 213 -9.72 -0.66 2.76
N ILE A 214 -8.81 -0.63 1.79
CA ILE A 214 -9.11 -0.86 0.38
C ILE A 214 -8.84 -2.33 0.08
N ASP A 215 -9.89 -3.14 0.12
CA ASP A 215 -9.82 -4.58 -0.06
C ASP A 215 -9.71 -4.96 -1.55
N ARG A 216 -8.52 -4.76 -2.12
CA ARG A 216 -8.21 -5.06 -3.53
C ARG A 216 -8.27 -6.54 -3.88
N ARG A 217 -8.20 -7.41 -2.86
CA ARG A 217 -8.21 -8.88 -3.05
C ARG A 217 -9.53 -9.55 -2.67
N HIS A 218 -10.62 -8.79 -2.49
CA HIS A 218 -11.91 -9.31 -2.07
C HIS A 218 -12.44 -10.48 -2.93
N GLU A 219 -12.08 -10.55 -4.23
CA GLU A 219 -12.48 -11.62 -5.12
C GLU A 219 -11.53 -12.83 -5.10
N THR A 220 -10.22 -12.59 -4.92
CA THR A 220 -9.19 -13.64 -5.01
C THR A 220 -8.81 -14.21 -3.64
N GLY A 221 -8.99 -13.42 -2.57
CA GLY A 221 -8.58 -13.80 -1.23
C GLY A 221 -7.05 -13.87 -1.07
N GLY A 222 -6.60 -14.40 0.08
CA GLY A 222 -5.18 -14.52 0.41
C GLY A 222 -4.49 -13.19 0.70
N SER A 223 -3.20 -13.24 1.06
CA SER A 223 -2.39 -12.06 1.39
C SER A 223 -1.68 -11.44 0.19
N GLY A 224 -1.54 -12.20 -0.92
CA GLY A 224 -0.80 -11.75 -2.11
C GLY A 224 0.64 -11.42 -1.80
N ALA A 225 1.11 -10.28 -2.31
CA ALA A 225 2.45 -9.77 -2.05
C ALA A 225 2.59 -9.07 -0.69
N THR A 226 1.61 -9.17 0.21
CA THR A 226 1.64 -8.57 1.55
C THR A 226 1.77 -9.67 2.63
N ALA A 227 2.54 -9.41 3.68
CA ALA A 227 2.66 -10.35 4.80
C ALA A 227 1.29 -10.60 5.47
N PRO A 228 0.98 -11.86 5.81
CA PRO A 228 -0.27 -12.19 6.47
C PRO A 228 -0.33 -11.62 7.90
N VAL A 229 -1.52 -11.30 8.37
CA VAL A 229 -1.77 -10.83 9.73
C VAL A 229 -2.65 -11.79 10.51
N ALA A 230 -2.55 -11.74 11.84
CA ALA A 230 -3.50 -12.43 12.71
C ALA A 230 -4.91 -11.85 12.53
N ALA A 231 -5.93 -12.66 12.82
CA ALA A 231 -7.31 -12.19 12.81
C ALA A 231 -7.53 -11.06 13.84
N GLY A 232 -8.46 -10.13 13.53
CA GLY A 232 -8.86 -9.08 14.46
C GLY A 232 -8.19 -7.72 14.25
N VAL A 233 -7.55 -7.49 13.10
CA VAL A 233 -7.12 -6.14 12.73
C VAL A 233 -8.35 -5.26 12.52
N HIS A 234 -8.35 -4.10 13.20
CA HIS A 234 -9.44 -3.13 13.12
C HIS A 234 -9.16 -2.11 12.03
N TYR A 235 -10.21 -1.73 11.33
CA TYR A 235 -10.29 -0.59 10.42
C TYR A 235 -11.70 0.04 10.58
N ASP A 236 -11.83 1.33 10.35
CA ASP A 236 -13.09 2.05 10.57
C ASP A 236 -14.01 1.95 9.34
N PHE A 237 -13.42 1.87 8.15
CA PHE A 237 -14.12 1.73 6.87
C PHE A 237 -13.52 0.60 6.03
N ARG A 238 -14.34 0.00 5.18
CA ARG A 238 -13.91 -0.98 4.16
C ARG A 238 -14.52 -0.64 2.82
N PHE A 239 -13.69 -0.54 1.80
CA PHE A 239 -14.10 -0.34 0.41
C PHE A 239 -13.41 -1.36 -0.48
N LEU A 240 -14.10 -1.80 -1.54
CA LEU A 240 -13.56 -2.79 -2.48
C LEU A 240 -12.62 -2.15 -3.51
N SER A 241 -12.63 -0.81 -3.60
CA SER A 241 -11.78 -0.04 -4.50
C SER A 241 -11.68 1.40 -4.03
N LEU A 242 -10.72 2.17 -4.54
CA LEU A 242 -10.63 3.61 -4.27
C LEU A 242 -11.82 4.36 -4.89
N GLY A 243 -12.29 3.90 -6.06
CA GLY A 243 -13.51 4.40 -6.69
C GLY A 243 -14.74 4.25 -5.81
N ALA A 244 -14.85 3.14 -5.06
CA ALA A 244 -15.94 2.92 -4.12
C ALA A 244 -15.88 3.92 -2.94
N LEU A 245 -14.69 4.22 -2.39
CA LEU A 245 -14.50 5.26 -1.39
C LEU A 245 -14.94 6.63 -1.93
N ALA A 246 -14.48 7.00 -3.13
CA ALA A 246 -14.85 8.26 -3.78
C ALA A 246 -16.36 8.37 -4.04
N ALA A 247 -17.01 7.28 -4.43
CA ALA A 247 -18.46 7.21 -4.63
C ALA A 247 -19.23 7.36 -3.32
N ALA A 248 -18.79 6.71 -2.24
CA ALA A 248 -19.37 6.85 -0.91
C ALA A 248 -19.30 8.31 -0.42
N HIS A 249 -18.15 8.96 -0.55
CA HIS A 249 -18.01 10.37 -0.19
C HIS A 249 -18.96 11.27 -1.03
N ARG A 250 -19.03 11.03 -2.36
CA ARG A 250 -19.90 11.82 -3.27
C ARG A 250 -21.37 11.70 -2.94
N SER A 251 -21.82 10.53 -2.52
CA SER A 251 -23.22 10.27 -2.18
C SER A 251 -23.60 10.69 -0.74
N GLY A 252 -22.62 11.06 0.09
CA GLY A 252 -22.83 11.26 1.53
C GLY A 252 -23.23 9.98 2.26
N SER A 253 -23.00 8.82 1.65
CA SER A 253 -23.32 7.51 2.22
C SER A 253 -22.16 7.07 3.11
N ASP A 254 -22.41 7.03 4.41
CA ASP A 254 -21.44 6.57 5.42
C ASP A 254 -21.43 5.03 5.50
N VAL A 255 -21.42 4.35 4.37
CA VAL A 255 -21.44 2.87 4.32
C VAL A 255 -19.99 2.39 4.33
N GLY A 256 -19.53 2.01 5.50
CA GLY A 256 -18.34 1.22 5.74
C GLY A 256 -18.70 -0.23 5.94
#